data_cfeed0c970eeb5cfc8a2783dda052b6a
#
_entry.id   cfeed0c970eeb5cfc8a2783dda052b6a
#
_cell.length_a   1.000
_cell.length_b   1.000
_cell.length_c   1.000
_cell.angle_alpha   90.00
_cell.angle_beta   90.00
_cell.angle_gamma   90.00
#
_symmetry.space_group_name_H-M   'P 1'
#
loop_
_entity.id
_entity.type
_entity.pdbx_description
1 polymer ?
#
loop_
_entity_poly.entity_id
_entity_poly.type
_entity_poly.pdbx_seq_one_letter_code
_entity_poly.pdbx_strand_id
1 'polypeptide(L)'
;TTLYHLDAFIIFLRRNKKIATSNRQSMLNFLKITRRLILLKDKKGIISSEEFEQQAMHILDLVEQTNPTAEKKWIREKLGLIL
;
A
#
# COMPACT_ATOMS: atom_id res chain seq x y z
N THR A 1 16.11 -4.37 1.51
CA THR A 1 15.27 -3.17 1.60
C THR A 1 13.82 -3.52 1.95
N THR A 2 13.06 -2.53 2.42
CA THR A 2 11.64 -2.71 2.75
C THR A 2 10.84 -3.19 1.54
N LEU A 3 11.10 -2.63 0.36
CA LEU A 3 10.41 -3.04 -0.87
C LEU A 3 10.72 -4.48 -1.25
N TYR A 4 11.97 -4.89 -1.10
CA TYR A 4 12.35 -6.28 -1.37
C TYR A 4 11.58 -7.25 -0.47
N HIS A 5 11.51 -6.96 0.82
CA HIS A 5 10.79 -7.79 1.77
C HIS A 5 9.28 -7.83 1.49
N LEU A 6 8.70 -6.70 1.10
CA LEU A 6 7.29 -6.63 0.71
C LEU A 6 7.02 -7.50 -0.51
N ASP A 7 7.84 -7.38 -1.55
CA ASP A 7 7.66 -8.13 -2.78
C ASP A 7 7.81 -9.63 -2.53
N ALA A 8 8.78 -10.03 -1.71
CA ALA A 8 8.96 -11.43 -1.32
C ALA A 8 7.74 -11.96 -0.56
N PHE A 9 7.17 -11.17 0.35
CA PHE A 9 5.99 -11.56 1.12
C PHE A 9 4.76 -11.67 0.23
N ILE A 10 4.61 -10.78 -0.74
CA ILE A 10 3.52 -10.85 -1.72
C ILE A 10 3.59 -12.17 -2.50
N ILE A 11 4.78 -12.56 -2.96
CA ILE A 11 4.98 -13.82 -3.66
C ILE A 11 4.64 -15.00 -2.77
N PHE A 12 5.08 -14.97 -1.51
CA PHE A 12 4.77 -16.00 -0.52
C PHE A 12 3.26 -16.16 -0.34
N LEU A 13 2.53 -15.06 -0.18
CA LEU A 13 1.08 -15.09 0.00
C LEU A 13 0.36 -15.65 -1.22
N ARG A 14 0.81 -15.32 -2.42
CA ARG A 14 0.22 -15.84 -3.66
C ARG A 14 0.39 -17.33 -3.80
N ARG A 15 1.50 -17.89 -3.30
CA ARG A 15 1.82 -19.31 -3.40
C ARG A 15 1.28 -20.14 -2.25
N ASN A 16 0.93 -19.53 -1.14
CA ASN A 16 0.49 -20.25 0.05
C ASN A 16 -1.01 -20.49 0.01
N LYS A 17 -1.41 -21.68 -0.41
CA LYS A 17 -2.82 -22.07 -0.53
C LYS A 17 -3.48 -22.42 0.80
N LYS A 18 -2.71 -22.50 1.89
CA LYS A 18 -3.25 -22.82 3.22
C LYS A 18 -3.94 -21.64 3.88
N ILE A 19 -3.64 -20.42 3.42
CA ILE A 19 -4.28 -19.20 3.93
C ILE A 19 -5.65 -19.07 3.27
N ALA A 20 -6.69 -18.76 4.07
CA ALA A 20 -8.03 -18.55 3.55
C ALA A 20 -8.02 -17.48 2.46
N THR A 21 -8.75 -17.69 1.37
CA THR A 21 -8.74 -16.80 0.19
C THR A 21 -9.07 -15.36 0.57
N SER A 22 -10.07 -15.13 1.41
CA SER A 22 -10.46 -13.78 1.83
C SER A 22 -9.35 -13.07 2.60
N ASN A 23 -8.71 -13.77 3.54
CA ASN A 23 -7.61 -13.21 4.32
C ASN A 23 -6.39 -12.93 3.45
N ARG A 24 -6.09 -13.84 2.54
CA ARG A 24 -4.97 -13.66 1.60
C ARG A 24 -5.19 -12.45 0.72
N GLN A 25 -6.40 -12.28 0.16
CA GLN A 25 -6.70 -11.14 -0.69
C GLN A 25 -6.62 -9.82 0.07
N SER A 26 -7.15 -9.80 1.30
CA SER A 26 -7.08 -8.63 2.17
C SER A 26 -5.64 -8.21 2.45
N MET A 27 -4.77 -9.17 2.77
CA MET A 27 -3.35 -8.91 3.00
C MET A 27 -2.61 -8.49 1.74
N LEU A 28 -2.92 -9.13 0.60
CA LEU A 28 -2.31 -8.76 -0.67
C LEU A 28 -2.66 -7.33 -1.06
N ASN A 29 -3.91 -6.94 -0.88
CA ASN A 29 -4.35 -5.57 -1.17
C ASN A 29 -3.65 -4.57 -0.27
N PHE A 30 -3.54 -4.87 1.03
CA PHE A 30 -2.80 -4.04 1.97
C PHE A 30 -1.34 -3.87 1.54
N LEU A 31 -0.67 -4.95 1.19
CA LEU A 31 0.74 -4.91 0.81
C LEU A 31 0.98 -4.14 -0.48
N LYS A 32 0.11 -4.31 -1.47
CA LYS A 32 0.21 -3.57 -2.73
C LYS A 32 0.05 -2.07 -2.53
N ILE A 33 -0.92 -1.67 -1.70
CA ILE A 33 -1.15 -0.25 -1.40
C ILE A 33 0.02 0.30 -0.58
N THR A 34 0.51 -0.45 0.40
CA THR A 34 1.68 -0.06 1.20
C THR A 34 2.91 0.14 0.33
N ARG A 35 3.10 -0.70 -0.68
CA ARG A 35 4.19 -0.55 -1.63
C ARG A 35 4.11 0.79 -2.36
N ARG A 36 2.92 1.17 -2.82
CA ARG A 36 2.69 2.48 -3.46
C ARG A 36 2.99 3.64 -2.51
N LEU A 37 2.59 3.49 -1.25
CA LEU A 37 2.85 4.50 -0.22
C LEU A 37 4.35 4.71 0.01
N ILE A 38 5.11 3.63 0.10
CA ILE A 38 6.56 3.67 0.28
C ILE A 38 7.23 4.34 -0.93
N LEU A 39 6.82 3.98 -2.14
CA LEU A 39 7.36 4.57 -3.36
C LEU A 39 7.05 6.07 -3.44
N LEU A 40 5.86 6.48 -3.03
CA LEU A 40 5.50 7.89 -2.98
C LEU A 40 6.35 8.65 -1.96
N LYS A 41 6.54 8.07 -0.77
CA LYS A 41 7.38 8.67 0.27
C LYS A 41 8.80 8.95 -0.25
N ASP A 42 9.35 8.02 -1.01
CA ASP A 42 10.70 8.16 -1.58
C ASP A 42 10.78 9.26 -2.63
N LYS A 43 9.65 9.67 -3.21
CA LYS A 43 9.58 10.76 -4.19
C LYS A 43 9.44 12.14 -3.57
N LYS A 44 9.23 12.22 -2.26
CA LYS A 44 9.07 13.50 -1.56
C LYS A 44 10.34 14.33 -1.74
N GLY A 45 10.18 15.57 -2.25
CA GLY A 45 11.31 16.44 -2.55
C GLY A 45 11.91 16.25 -3.95
N ILE A 46 11.51 15.19 -4.67
CA ILE A 46 11.95 14.92 -6.05
C ILE A 46 10.93 15.44 -7.04
N ILE A 47 9.64 15.21 -6.75
CA ILE A 47 8.53 15.71 -7.56
C ILE A 47 7.95 16.97 -6.91
N SER A 48 7.13 17.73 -7.67
CA SER A 48 6.49 18.93 -7.13
C SER A 48 5.54 18.58 -5.99
N SER A 49 5.31 19.56 -5.10
CA SER A 49 4.35 19.39 -3.99
C SER A 49 2.96 19.08 -4.51
N GLU A 50 2.55 19.72 -5.60
CA GLU A 50 1.26 19.49 -6.22
C GLU A 50 1.12 18.06 -6.74
N GLU A 51 2.14 17.57 -7.45
CA GLU A 51 2.15 16.20 -7.96
C GLU A 51 2.17 15.17 -6.83
N PHE A 52 2.95 15.43 -5.78
CA PHE A 52 2.99 14.58 -4.60
C PHE A 52 1.60 14.46 -3.96
N GLU A 53 0.93 15.60 -3.80
CA GLU A 53 -0.40 15.66 -3.21
C GLU A 53 -1.43 14.90 -4.05
N GLN A 54 -1.37 15.06 -5.39
CA GLN A 54 -2.24 14.32 -6.31
C GLN A 54 -2.03 12.81 -6.19
N GLN A 55 -0.79 12.36 -6.12
CA GLN A 55 -0.49 10.94 -5.97
C GLN A 55 -0.95 10.41 -4.61
N ALA A 56 -0.81 11.19 -3.54
CA ALA A 56 -1.28 10.81 -2.22
C ALA A 56 -2.81 10.68 -2.19
N MET A 57 -3.52 11.58 -2.83
CA MET A 57 -4.99 11.51 -2.94
C MET A 57 -5.42 10.29 -3.74
N HIS A 58 -4.67 9.94 -4.79
CA HIS A 58 -4.95 8.73 -5.56
C HIS A 58 -4.82 7.47 -4.70
N ILE A 59 -3.80 7.41 -3.83
CA ILE A 59 -3.62 6.28 -2.91
C ILE A 59 -4.79 6.22 -1.92
N LEU A 60 -5.23 7.36 -1.41
CA LEU A 60 -6.38 7.41 -0.50
C LEU A 60 -7.64 6.86 -1.17
N ASP A 61 -7.92 7.28 -2.40
CA ASP A 61 -9.05 6.75 -3.18
C ASP A 61 -8.92 5.24 -3.37
N LEU A 62 -7.73 4.77 -3.66
CA LEU A 62 -7.45 3.35 -3.85
C LEU A 62 -7.77 2.56 -2.58
N VAL A 63 -7.39 3.09 -1.40
CA VAL A 63 -7.70 2.47 -0.11
C VAL A 63 -9.21 2.35 0.09
N GLU A 64 -9.94 3.44 -0.19
CA GLU A 64 -11.38 3.46 0.02
C GLU A 64 -12.14 2.53 -0.94
N GLN A 65 -11.64 2.38 -2.17
CA GLN A 65 -12.32 1.60 -3.20
C GLN A 65 -11.90 0.13 -3.25
N THR A 66 -10.76 -0.20 -2.67
CA THR A 66 -10.25 -1.57 -2.71
C THR A 66 -10.75 -2.37 -1.51
N ASN A 67 -11.51 -3.42 -1.79
CA ASN A 67 -12.02 -4.32 -0.74
C ASN A 67 -11.85 -5.77 -1.17
N PRO A 68 -11.50 -6.66 -0.25
CA PRO A 68 -11.12 -6.37 1.13
C PRO A 68 -9.70 -5.82 1.22
N THR A 69 -9.43 -4.98 2.22
CA THR A 69 -8.08 -4.49 2.50
C THR A 69 -7.86 -4.48 4.00
N ALA A 70 -6.80 -5.16 4.46
CA ALA A 70 -6.42 -5.14 5.86
C ALA A 70 -5.85 -3.77 6.23
N GLU A 71 -6.04 -3.39 7.49
CA GLU A 71 -5.36 -2.24 8.10
C GLU A 71 -5.53 -0.90 7.35
N LYS A 72 -6.74 -0.64 6.81
CA LYS A 72 -7.04 0.61 6.12
C LYS A 72 -6.76 1.84 6.99
N LYS A 73 -7.10 1.76 8.26
CA LYS A 73 -6.87 2.86 9.20
C LYS A 73 -5.38 3.19 9.30
N TRP A 74 -4.54 2.17 9.38
CA TRP A 74 -3.08 2.34 9.43
C TRP A 74 -2.57 3.05 8.17
N ILE A 75 -3.05 2.65 6.99
CA ILE A 75 -2.67 3.26 5.72
C ILE A 75 -3.05 4.74 5.71
N ARG A 76 -4.27 5.07 6.13
CA ARG A 76 -4.74 6.47 6.20
C ARG A 76 -3.88 7.31 7.13
N GLU A 77 -3.52 6.75 8.29
CA GLU A 77 -2.65 7.43 9.26
C GLU A 77 -1.27 7.72 8.67
N LYS A 78 -0.69 6.74 7.99
CA LYS A 78 0.64 6.92 7.37
C LYS A 78 0.60 7.93 6.22
N LEU A 79 -0.47 7.94 5.42
CA LEU A 79 -0.65 8.96 4.39
C LEU A 79 -0.69 10.36 5.00
N GLY A 80 -1.43 10.54 6.11
CA GLY A 80 -1.49 11.81 6.80
C GLY A 80 -0.13 12.28 7.31
N LEU A 81 0.74 11.36 7.70
CA LEU A 81 2.07 11.70 8.20
C LEU A 81 3.02 12.18 7.09
N ILE A 82 2.85 11.71 5.86
CA ILE A 82 3.74 12.12 4.76
C ILE A 82 3.21 13.32 3.97
N LEU A 83 1.93 13.65 4.13
CA LEU A 83 1.35 14.85 3.57
C LEU A 83 1.73 16.06 4.41
#